data_690655f8f938367c1b04a61ee6449175
#
_entry.id   690655f8f938367c1b04a61ee6449175
#
_cell.length_a   1.000
_cell.length_b   1.000
_cell.length_c   1.000
_cell.angle_alpha   90.00
_cell.angle_beta   90.00
_cell.angle_gamma   90.00
#
_symmetry.space_group_name_H-M   'P 1'
#
loop_
_entity.id
_entity.type
_entity.pdbx_description
1 polymer ?
#
loop_
_entity_poly.entity_id
_entity_poly.type
_entity_poly.pdbx_seq_one_letter_code
_entity_poly.pdbx_strand_id
1 'polypeptide(L)'
;MFRESLQKMIDRVDGGVAGILMGFDGISVESYARAAAGPDIQTVGMELAHVISQVRRAAQALEVGGLKEVLVRADNLVVLVYVLNNDYFVAFAIRPDGNAGKARYLLRLLAPQIQSEL
;
A
#
# COMPACT_ATOMS: atom_id res chain seq x y z
N MET A 1 -12.44 3.15 -11.59
CA MET A 1 -11.10 3.50 -12.01
C MET A 1 -10.03 3.00 -11.04
N PHE A 2 -9.83 3.66 -9.93
CA PHE A 2 -8.86 3.16 -8.93
C PHE A 2 -9.28 1.84 -8.30
N ARG A 3 -10.58 1.65 -8.03
CA ARG A 3 -11.08 0.42 -7.43
C ARG A 3 -10.79 -0.81 -8.30
N GLU A 4 -10.95 -0.68 -9.61
CA GLU A 4 -10.67 -1.77 -10.54
C GLU A 4 -9.19 -2.14 -10.54
N SER A 5 -8.30 -1.15 -10.48
CA SER A 5 -6.85 -1.38 -10.40
C SER A 5 -6.49 -2.08 -9.09
N LEU A 6 -7.05 -1.64 -7.98
CA LEU A 6 -6.84 -2.28 -6.68
C LEU A 6 -7.36 -3.71 -6.67
N GLN A 7 -8.56 -3.92 -7.20
CA GLN A 7 -9.16 -5.25 -7.28
C GLN A 7 -8.30 -6.21 -8.10
N LYS A 8 -7.82 -5.77 -9.26
CA LYS A 8 -6.95 -6.59 -10.11
C LYS A 8 -5.69 -7.03 -9.38
N MET A 9 -5.06 -6.10 -8.66
CA MET A 9 -3.85 -6.43 -7.90
C MET A 9 -4.14 -7.48 -6.82
N ILE A 10 -5.17 -7.22 -6.02
CA ILE A 10 -5.47 -8.05 -4.85
C ILE A 10 -5.92 -9.43 -5.27
N ASP A 11 -6.77 -9.53 -6.29
CA ASP A 11 -7.30 -10.81 -6.75
C ASP A 11 -6.25 -11.69 -7.43
N ARG A 12 -5.16 -11.11 -7.91
CA ARG A 12 -4.08 -11.84 -8.58
C ARG A 12 -3.01 -12.34 -7.61
N VAL A 13 -3.03 -11.90 -6.37
CA VAL A 13 -2.00 -12.26 -5.38
C VAL A 13 -2.56 -13.30 -4.43
N ASP A 14 -1.87 -14.44 -4.33
CA ASP A 14 -2.20 -15.44 -3.33
C ASP A 14 -2.04 -14.81 -1.94
N GLY A 15 -3.10 -14.90 -1.14
CA GLY A 15 -3.14 -14.30 0.18
C GLY A 15 -3.45 -12.81 0.18
N GLY A 16 -3.75 -12.21 -0.96
CA GLY A 16 -4.18 -10.82 -1.03
C GLY A 16 -5.47 -10.60 -0.25
N VAL A 17 -5.49 -9.62 0.65
CA VAL A 17 -6.62 -9.35 1.54
C VAL A 17 -7.33 -8.08 1.14
N ALA A 18 -6.60 -6.99 1.02
CA ALA A 18 -7.17 -5.68 0.77
C ALA A 18 -6.11 -4.70 0.28
N GLY A 19 -6.56 -3.63 -0.33
CA GLY A 19 -5.68 -2.53 -0.75
C GLY A 19 -6.38 -1.20 -0.60
N ILE A 20 -5.58 -0.15 -0.43
CA ILE A 20 -6.08 1.20 -0.28
C ILE A 20 -5.14 2.20 -0.96
N LEU A 21 -5.74 3.14 -1.68
CA LEU A 21 -5.08 4.33 -2.19
C LEU A 21 -5.42 5.47 -1.24
N MET A 22 -4.41 6.06 -0.62
CA MET A 22 -4.61 7.03 0.46
C MET A 22 -3.61 8.18 0.36
N GLY A 23 -4.06 9.35 0.78
CA GLY A 23 -3.17 10.48 0.98
C GLY A 23 -2.38 10.35 2.28
N PHE A 24 -1.20 10.97 2.33
CA PHE A 24 -0.41 11.01 3.58
C PHE A 24 -1.11 11.80 4.68
N ASP A 25 -2.16 12.55 4.35
CA ASP A 25 -3.03 13.22 5.31
C ASP A 25 -4.05 12.27 5.97
N GLY A 26 -4.05 10.99 5.58
CA GLY A 26 -4.97 9.99 6.13
C GLY A 26 -6.31 9.92 5.43
N ILE A 27 -6.50 10.65 4.34
CA ILE A 27 -7.77 10.65 3.59
C ILE A 27 -7.71 9.59 2.50
N SER A 28 -8.66 8.65 2.55
CA SER A 28 -8.78 7.57 1.58
C SER A 28 -9.35 8.08 0.26
N VAL A 29 -8.72 7.69 -0.85
CA VAL A 29 -9.24 7.94 -2.20
C VAL A 29 -10.12 6.77 -2.63
N GLU A 30 -9.62 5.55 -2.47
CA GLU A 30 -10.34 4.33 -2.84
C GLU A 30 -9.76 3.14 -2.08
N SER A 31 -10.60 2.11 -1.88
CA SER A 31 -10.15 0.87 -1.25
C SER A 31 -10.91 -0.32 -1.83
N TYR A 32 -10.32 -1.51 -1.67
CA TYR A 32 -10.93 -2.77 -2.05
C TYR A 32 -10.50 -3.85 -1.04
N ALA A 33 -11.46 -4.64 -0.58
CA ALA A 33 -11.20 -5.75 0.32
C ALA A 33 -11.91 -7.00 -0.18
N ARG A 34 -11.18 -8.14 -0.20
CA ARG A 34 -11.72 -9.43 -0.64
C ARG A 34 -12.58 -10.08 0.43
N ALA A 35 -12.18 -9.90 1.68
CA ALA A 35 -12.83 -10.57 2.79
C ALA A 35 -12.91 -9.65 4.00
N ALA A 36 -13.92 -9.88 4.84
CA ALA A 36 -14.11 -9.11 6.06
C ALA A 36 -13.20 -9.56 7.21
N ALA A 37 -12.31 -10.52 6.95
CA ALA A 37 -11.40 -11.03 7.98
C ALA A 37 -10.17 -10.15 8.11
N GLY A 38 -9.76 -9.87 9.35
CA GLY A 38 -8.58 -9.09 9.66
C GLY A 38 -8.88 -7.63 9.92
N PRO A 39 -7.83 -6.81 10.11
CA PRO A 39 -8.00 -5.38 10.37
C PRO A 39 -8.66 -4.68 9.19
N ASP A 40 -9.46 -3.67 9.48
CA ASP A 40 -10.05 -2.81 8.46
C ASP A 40 -8.94 -2.08 7.68
N ILE A 41 -9.01 -2.13 6.35
CA ILE A 41 -7.96 -1.56 5.52
C ILE A 41 -7.83 -0.04 5.69
N GLN A 42 -8.90 0.65 6.00
CA GLN A 42 -8.83 2.08 6.25
C GLN A 42 -8.07 2.39 7.54
N THR A 43 -8.28 1.59 8.58
CA THR A 43 -7.53 1.70 9.82
C THR A 43 -6.05 1.41 9.60
N VAL A 44 -5.74 0.35 8.84
CA VAL A 44 -4.37 0.01 8.48
C VAL A 44 -3.71 1.19 7.75
N GLY A 45 -4.40 1.76 6.76
CA GLY A 45 -3.90 2.89 6.00
C GLY A 45 -3.63 4.12 6.86
N MET A 46 -4.55 4.46 7.75
CA MET A 46 -4.41 5.62 8.64
C MET A 46 -3.22 5.48 9.58
N GLU A 47 -3.07 4.30 10.20
CA GLU A 47 -1.93 4.04 11.09
C GLU A 47 -0.61 4.10 10.33
N LEU A 48 -0.57 3.52 9.14
CA LEU A 48 0.65 3.50 8.33
C LEU A 48 0.97 4.87 7.74
N ALA A 49 -0.03 5.69 7.40
CA ALA A 49 0.21 7.04 6.89
C ALA A 49 1.10 7.83 7.86
N HIS A 50 0.82 7.72 9.16
CA HIS A 50 1.60 8.39 10.18
C HIS A 50 3.04 7.87 10.24
N VAL A 51 3.21 6.54 10.28
CA VAL A 51 4.53 5.90 10.37
C VAL A 51 5.36 6.17 9.11
N ILE A 52 4.76 6.03 7.93
CA ILE A 52 5.46 6.24 6.66
C ILE A 52 5.93 7.69 6.52
N SER A 53 5.16 8.65 7.01
CA SER A 53 5.60 10.05 7.02
C SER A 53 6.88 10.23 7.82
N GLN A 54 7.05 9.52 8.93
CA GLN A 54 8.28 9.54 9.72
C GLN A 54 9.44 8.87 9.00
N VAL A 55 9.18 7.74 8.32
CA VAL A 55 10.20 7.07 7.52
C VAL A 55 10.69 7.98 6.39
N ARG A 56 9.79 8.72 5.75
CA ARG A 56 10.14 9.69 4.71
C ARG A 56 11.09 10.77 5.25
N ARG A 57 10.81 11.28 6.44
CA ARG A 57 11.71 12.26 7.08
C ARG A 57 13.08 11.67 7.35
N ALA A 58 13.14 10.42 7.80
CA ALA A 58 14.41 9.73 8.03
C ALA A 58 15.21 9.61 6.72
N ALA A 59 14.54 9.25 5.62
CA ALA A 59 15.17 9.15 4.31
C ALA A 59 15.75 10.51 3.87
N GLN A 60 15.01 11.59 4.10
CA GLN A 60 15.48 12.95 3.81
C GLN A 60 16.70 13.32 4.65
N ALA A 61 16.66 13.03 5.95
CA ALA A 61 17.76 13.31 6.86
C ALA A 61 19.03 12.53 6.50
N LEU A 62 18.87 11.32 5.97
CA LEU A 62 19.98 10.48 5.52
C LEU A 62 20.49 10.84 4.12
N GLU A 63 19.80 11.73 3.42
CA GLU A 63 20.15 12.14 2.06
C GLU A 63 20.23 10.98 1.07
N VAL A 64 19.33 10.00 1.23
CA VAL A 64 19.30 8.80 0.38
C VAL A 64 18.26 8.89 -0.75
N GLY A 65 17.64 10.05 -0.91
CA GLY A 65 16.61 10.27 -1.92
C GLY A 65 15.21 9.99 -1.38
N GLY A 66 14.23 9.98 -2.29
CA GLY A 66 12.83 9.77 -1.94
C GLY A 66 12.53 8.33 -1.56
N LEU A 67 11.67 8.15 -0.57
CA LEU A 67 11.19 6.85 -0.17
C LEU A 67 10.33 6.23 -1.29
N LYS A 68 10.57 4.97 -1.62
CA LYS A 68 9.82 4.24 -2.65
C LYS A 68 8.81 3.27 -2.07
N GLU A 69 9.25 2.42 -1.14
CA GLU A 69 8.37 1.38 -0.58
C GLU A 69 8.82 0.98 0.82
N VAL A 70 7.87 0.46 1.59
CA VAL A 70 8.11 -0.09 2.92
C VAL A 70 7.33 -1.39 3.04
N LEU A 71 7.97 -2.43 3.52
CA LEU A 71 7.32 -3.70 3.84
C LEU A 71 7.27 -3.85 5.36
N VAL A 72 6.08 -4.07 5.88
CA VAL A 72 5.87 -4.37 7.30
C VAL A 72 5.44 -5.83 7.39
N ARG A 73 6.25 -6.65 8.05
CA ARG A 73 5.93 -8.06 8.26
C ARG A 73 5.65 -8.29 9.73
N ALA A 74 4.39 -8.56 10.04
CA ALA A 74 3.96 -8.93 11.39
C ALA A 74 3.49 -10.40 11.39
N ASP A 75 3.20 -10.94 12.57
CA ASP A 75 2.82 -12.35 12.69
C ASP A 75 1.57 -12.69 11.90
N ASN A 76 0.59 -11.80 11.89
CA ASN A 76 -0.73 -12.08 11.33
C ASN A 76 -1.08 -11.26 10.10
N LEU A 77 -0.19 -10.39 9.65
CA LEU A 77 -0.42 -9.56 8.47
C LEU A 77 0.91 -9.06 7.92
N VAL A 78 0.98 -9.01 6.60
CA VAL A 78 2.05 -8.33 5.87
C VAL A 78 1.45 -7.16 5.14
N VAL A 79 2.05 -5.99 5.24
CA VAL A 79 1.59 -4.81 4.51
C VAL A 79 2.73 -4.25 3.68
N LEU A 80 2.49 -4.12 2.39
CA LEU A 80 3.40 -3.47 1.46
C LEU A 80 2.87 -2.08 1.15
N VAL A 81 3.68 -1.06 1.43
CA VAL A 81 3.35 0.33 1.12
C VAL A 81 4.20 0.77 -0.06
N TYR A 82 3.57 1.29 -1.09
CA TYR A 82 4.23 1.84 -2.27
C TYR A 82 3.93 3.33 -2.36
N VAL A 83 4.97 4.16 -2.32
CA VAL A 83 4.83 5.61 -2.39
C VAL A 83 4.68 6.02 -3.86
N LEU A 84 3.54 6.62 -4.20
CA LEU A 84 3.26 7.05 -5.57
C LEU A 84 3.91 8.41 -5.88
N ASN A 85 3.72 9.35 -4.98
CA ASN A 85 4.26 10.70 -5.09
C ASN A 85 4.31 11.34 -3.70
N ASN A 86 4.49 12.65 -3.62
CA ASN A 86 4.59 13.34 -2.33
C ASN A 86 3.29 13.33 -1.53
N ASP A 87 2.16 13.06 -2.18
CA ASP A 87 0.83 13.19 -1.56
C ASP A 87 0.12 11.87 -1.33
N TYR A 88 0.46 10.82 -2.09
CA TYR A 88 -0.32 9.57 -2.10
C TYR A 88 0.55 8.32 -2.02
N PHE A 89 -0.01 7.29 -1.40
CA PHE A 89 0.58 5.95 -1.36
C PHE A 89 -0.50 4.88 -1.56
N VAL A 90 -0.07 3.68 -1.91
CA VAL A 90 -0.91 2.48 -1.93
C VAL A 90 -0.41 1.55 -0.83
N ALA A 91 -1.32 1.06 0.00
CA ALA A 91 -1.03 0.00 0.97
C ALA A 91 -1.74 -1.28 0.53
N PHE A 92 -1.01 -2.38 0.54
CA PHE A 92 -1.49 -3.69 0.10
C PHE A 92 -1.34 -4.67 1.26
N ALA A 93 -2.46 -5.13 1.82
CA ALA A 93 -2.47 -6.07 2.93
C ALA A 93 -2.52 -7.51 2.41
N ILE A 94 -1.65 -8.36 2.93
CA ILE A 94 -1.45 -9.73 2.46
C ILE A 94 -1.36 -10.63 3.68
N ARG A 95 -1.91 -11.85 3.58
CA ARG A 95 -1.73 -12.86 4.64
C ARG A 95 -0.25 -13.23 4.74
N PRO A 96 0.23 -13.65 5.93
CA PRO A 96 1.64 -14.02 6.11
C PRO A 96 2.13 -15.12 5.16
N ASP A 97 1.24 -16.03 4.74
CA ASP A 97 1.55 -17.10 3.80
C ASP A 97 1.38 -16.70 2.34
N GLY A 98 1.05 -15.44 2.07
CA GLY A 98 0.80 -14.95 0.74
C GLY A 98 2.07 -14.58 -0.03
N ASN A 99 1.88 -14.21 -1.29
CA ASN A 99 2.99 -13.89 -2.20
C ASN A 99 3.27 -12.39 -2.25
N ALA A 100 4.05 -11.91 -1.28
CA ALA A 100 4.43 -10.49 -1.20
C ALA A 100 5.30 -10.04 -2.38
N GLY A 101 6.10 -10.93 -2.93
CA GLY A 101 6.93 -10.63 -4.11
C GLY A 101 6.09 -10.32 -5.35
N LYS A 102 5.04 -11.09 -5.57
CA LYS A 102 4.12 -10.83 -6.67
C LYS A 102 3.34 -9.53 -6.46
N ALA A 103 2.95 -9.24 -5.22
CA ALA A 103 2.29 -7.98 -4.87
C ALA A 103 3.18 -6.78 -5.22
N ARG A 104 4.46 -6.85 -4.85
CA ARG A 104 5.43 -5.80 -5.17
C ARG A 104 5.57 -5.61 -6.68
N TYR A 105 5.66 -6.70 -7.41
CA TYR A 105 5.78 -6.67 -8.87
C TYR A 105 4.56 -5.98 -9.51
N LEU A 106 3.36 -6.36 -9.09
CA LEU A 106 2.13 -5.78 -9.63
C LEU A 106 1.98 -4.31 -9.29
N LEU A 107 2.38 -3.91 -8.07
CA LEU A 107 2.37 -2.50 -7.69
C LEU A 107 3.30 -1.67 -8.57
N ARG A 108 4.50 -2.18 -8.86
CA ARG A 108 5.43 -1.49 -9.76
C ARG A 108 4.86 -1.33 -11.16
N LEU A 109 4.17 -2.34 -11.66
CA LEU A 109 3.55 -2.28 -12.98
C LEU A 109 2.40 -1.28 -13.05
N LEU A 110 1.57 -1.23 -12.00
CA LEU A 110 0.33 -0.45 -12.01
C LEU A 110 0.48 0.95 -11.43
N ALA A 111 1.56 1.21 -10.68
CA ALA A 111 1.77 2.51 -10.05
C ALA A 111 1.78 3.67 -11.05
N PRO A 112 2.45 3.61 -12.21
CA PRO A 112 2.42 4.70 -13.17
C PRO A 112 1.00 5.00 -13.68
N GLN A 113 0.19 3.98 -13.91
CA GLN A 113 -1.18 4.14 -14.35
C GLN A 113 -2.03 4.80 -13.25
N ILE A 114 -1.91 4.34 -12.02
CA ILE A 114 -2.62 4.92 -10.89
C ILE A 114 -2.21 6.38 -10.72
N GLN A 115 -0.92 6.66 -10.78
CA GLN A 115 -0.39 8.01 -10.61
C GLN A 115 -0.89 8.96 -11.69
N SER A 116 -1.03 8.50 -12.93
CA SER A 116 -1.51 9.34 -14.03
C SER A 116 -2.96 9.78 -13.86
N GLU A 117 -3.73 9.08 -13.04
CA GLU A 117 -5.13 9.37 -12.78
C GLU A 117 -5.36 10.23 -11.52
N LEU A 118 -4.31 10.55 -10.81
CA LEU A 118 -4.38 11.39 -9.60
C LEU A 118 -4.37 12.88 -9.90
#